data_e90f374582655fee956b373fd5014242
#
_entry.id   e90f374582655fee956b373fd5014242
#
_cell.length_a   1.000
_cell.length_b   1.000
_cell.length_c   1.000
_cell.angle_alpha   90.00
_cell.angle_beta   90.00
_cell.angle_gamma   90.00
#
_symmetry.space_group_name_H-M   'P 1'
#
loop_
_entity.id
_entity.type
_entity.pdbx_description
1 polymer ?
#
loop_
_entity_poly.entity_id
_entity_poly.type
_entity_poly.pdbx_seq_one_letter_code
_entity_poly.pdbx_strand_id
1 'polypeptide(L)'
;MRPSGRTVDALRDVSFTTGFAHHAEGSCLIRMGGTEVLCTASVEGRVPGFLRGTGLGWVTAEYGMLPRATHTRGDREAARGKQSGRTQEIQRLVGRSLRAVVDRAAMGECSITLDCDVLNADGGTRCASITGAWVALSLAFRHLEKNRVIARSPMTGQVAAVSCGLVDGAAVLDLDYAEDSNADADANFVLTDGGGIVEIQGTAEKAPFSEGQFMELMALARAGTGRLYEMQRAALL
;
A
#
# COMPACT_ATOMS: atom_id res chain seq x y z
N MET A 1 26.05 -5.91 8.34
CA MET A 1 25.60 -6.47 7.01
C MET A 1 24.17 -6.95 7.20
N ARG A 2 23.25 -6.64 6.29
CA ARG A 2 21.84 -7.06 6.40
C ARG A 2 21.74 -8.59 6.48
N PRO A 3 20.84 -9.16 7.33
CA PRO A 3 20.70 -10.61 7.46
C PRO A 3 20.36 -11.30 6.13
N SER A 4 19.62 -10.62 5.27
CA SER A 4 19.24 -11.10 3.93
C SER A 4 20.38 -11.06 2.90
N GLY A 5 21.53 -10.46 3.21
CA GLY A 5 22.63 -10.23 2.26
C GLY A 5 22.37 -9.12 1.24
N ARG A 6 21.24 -8.43 1.29
CA ARG A 6 20.90 -7.31 0.39
C ARG A 6 21.79 -6.08 0.65
N THR A 7 22.01 -5.24 -0.38
CA THR A 7 22.60 -3.91 -0.19
C THR A 7 21.63 -2.99 0.54
N VAL A 8 22.13 -1.91 1.13
CA VAL A 8 21.30 -0.98 1.93
C VAL A 8 20.16 -0.34 1.14
N ASP A 9 20.33 -0.20 -0.16
CA ASP A 9 19.39 0.42 -1.10
C ASP A 9 18.55 -0.59 -1.90
N ALA A 10 18.69 -1.90 -1.63
CA ALA A 10 17.97 -2.93 -2.38
C ALA A 10 16.55 -3.14 -1.85
N LEU A 11 15.57 -3.19 -2.75
CA LEU A 11 14.27 -3.78 -2.49
C LEU A 11 14.39 -5.31 -2.40
N ARG A 12 13.47 -5.95 -1.69
CA ARG A 12 13.21 -7.39 -1.86
C ARG A 12 12.72 -7.67 -3.29
N ASP A 13 12.65 -8.93 -3.68
CA ASP A 13 12.03 -9.30 -4.93
C ASP A 13 10.55 -8.88 -4.92
N VAL A 14 10.12 -8.13 -5.94
CA VAL A 14 8.75 -7.63 -6.05
C VAL A 14 8.09 -8.21 -7.28
N SER A 15 6.87 -8.71 -7.12
CA SER A 15 6.05 -9.17 -8.24
C SER A 15 4.58 -8.83 -8.05
N PHE A 16 3.87 -8.68 -9.17
CA PHE A 16 2.45 -8.42 -9.24
C PHE A 16 1.79 -9.48 -10.11
N THR A 17 0.74 -10.13 -9.59
CA THR A 17 -0.12 -11.03 -10.36
C THR A 17 -1.50 -10.40 -10.45
N THR A 18 -1.83 -9.86 -11.62
CA THR A 18 -3.12 -9.21 -11.91
C THR A 18 -4.21 -10.23 -12.23
N GLY A 19 -5.47 -9.87 -12.02
CA GLY A 19 -6.60 -10.75 -12.32
C GLY A 19 -6.70 -11.98 -11.42
N PHE A 20 -6.11 -11.94 -10.24
CA PHE A 20 -6.05 -13.07 -9.31
C PHE A 20 -7.44 -13.45 -8.76
N ALA A 21 -8.25 -12.47 -8.37
CA ALA A 21 -9.63 -12.68 -7.91
C ALA A 21 -10.59 -12.42 -9.07
N HIS A 22 -11.29 -13.46 -9.53
CA HIS A 22 -12.07 -13.42 -10.78
C HIS A 22 -13.35 -12.59 -10.70
N HIS A 23 -13.88 -12.34 -9.50
CA HIS A 23 -15.15 -11.62 -9.31
C HIS A 23 -14.96 -10.12 -9.02
N ALA A 24 -13.73 -9.70 -8.71
CA ALA A 24 -13.42 -8.29 -8.46
C ALA A 24 -13.24 -7.52 -9.79
N GLU A 25 -13.68 -6.27 -9.85
CA GLU A 25 -13.46 -5.40 -11.02
C GLU A 25 -11.98 -5.11 -11.26
N GLY A 26 -11.17 -5.19 -10.21
CA GLY A 26 -9.71 -5.18 -10.29
C GLY A 26 -9.10 -6.01 -9.18
N SER A 27 -8.05 -6.75 -9.46
CA SER A 27 -7.35 -7.51 -8.42
C SER A 27 -5.87 -7.67 -8.73
N CYS A 28 -5.07 -7.71 -7.66
CA CYS A 28 -3.64 -7.85 -7.72
C CYS A 28 -3.14 -8.60 -6.48
N LEU A 29 -2.44 -9.70 -6.68
CA LEU A 29 -1.61 -10.30 -5.63
C LEU A 29 -0.21 -9.70 -5.75
N ILE A 30 0.18 -8.88 -4.78
CA ILE A 30 1.53 -8.34 -4.67
C ILE A 30 2.37 -9.23 -3.75
N ARG A 31 3.62 -9.48 -4.16
CA ARG A 31 4.67 -10.08 -3.33
C ARG A 31 5.83 -9.12 -3.19
N MET A 32 6.32 -8.95 -1.96
CA MET A 32 7.54 -8.22 -1.64
C MET A 32 8.36 -9.09 -0.68
N GLY A 33 9.31 -9.85 -1.24
CA GLY A 33 10.00 -10.92 -0.51
C GLY A 33 9.01 -11.94 0.05
N GLY A 34 9.05 -12.18 1.35
CA GLY A 34 8.11 -13.07 2.05
C GLY A 34 6.74 -12.46 2.35
N THR A 35 6.55 -11.17 2.11
CA THR A 35 5.23 -10.52 2.31
C THR A 35 4.36 -10.71 1.07
N GLU A 36 3.14 -11.22 1.26
CA GLU A 36 2.14 -11.40 0.21
C GLU A 36 0.81 -10.77 0.64
N VAL A 37 0.26 -9.91 -0.23
CA VAL A 37 -1.03 -9.25 0.00
C VAL A 37 -1.92 -9.39 -1.23
N LEU A 38 -3.11 -9.92 -1.04
CA LEU A 38 -4.16 -9.88 -2.05
C LEU A 38 -4.91 -8.56 -1.93
N CYS A 39 -4.89 -7.77 -3.00
CA CYS A 39 -5.63 -6.53 -3.11
C CYS A 39 -6.77 -6.71 -4.13
N THR A 40 -8.01 -6.48 -3.72
CA THR A 40 -9.16 -6.50 -4.62
C THR A 40 -9.88 -5.16 -4.61
N ALA A 41 -10.47 -4.77 -5.72
CA ALA A 41 -11.23 -3.55 -5.89
C ALA A 41 -12.66 -3.89 -6.29
N SER A 42 -13.62 -3.50 -5.46
CA SER A 42 -15.05 -3.71 -5.67
C SER A 42 -15.74 -2.37 -5.96
N VAL A 43 -16.53 -2.31 -7.04
CA VAL A 43 -17.20 -1.09 -7.48
C VAL A 43 -18.68 -1.10 -7.04
N GLU A 44 -19.13 0.01 -6.45
CA GLU A 44 -20.53 0.25 -6.11
C GLU A 44 -21.03 1.52 -6.80
N GLY A 45 -22.19 1.45 -7.48
CA GLY A 45 -22.88 2.58 -8.14
C GLY A 45 -23.54 3.57 -7.17
N ARG A 46 -22.97 3.74 -5.97
CA ARG A 46 -23.46 4.67 -4.94
C ARG A 46 -22.28 5.19 -4.11
N VAL A 47 -22.45 6.34 -3.51
CA VAL A 47 -21.48 6.93 -2.58
C VAL A 47 -22.02 6.94 -1.15
N PRO A 48 -21.16 7.03 -0.13
CA PRO A 48 -21.56 7.26 1.25
C PRO A 48 -22.47 8.49 1.38
N GLY A 49 -23.35 8.47 2.40
CA GLY A 49 -24.38 9.50 2.58
C GLY A 49 -23.85 10.94 2.61
N PHE A 50 -22.65 11.16 3.14
CA PHE A 50 -22.03 12.48 3.20
C PHE A 50 -21.53 13.01 1.83
N LEU A 51 -21.55 12.20 0.77
CA LEU A 51 -21.15 12.59 -0.60
C LEU A 51 -22.33 12.61 -1.59
N ARG A 52 -23.54 12.24 -1.18
CA ARG A 52 -24.69 12.22 -2.08
C ARG A 52 -25.01 13.63 -2.59
N GLY A 53 -25.18 13.76 -3.91
CA GLY A 53 -25.46 15.03 -4.57
C GLY A 53 -24.26 15.97 -4.67
N THR A 54 -23.03 15.51 -4.35
CA THR A 54 -21.81 16.32 -4.51
C THR A 54 -21.13 16.13 -5.86
N GLY A 55 -21.53 15.08 -6.61
CA GLY A 55 -20.87 14.68 -7.85
C GLY A 55 -19.49 14.04 -7.65
N LEU A 56 -19.09 13.74 -6.41
CA LEU A 56 -17.76 13.20 -6.09
C LEU A 56 -17.85 11.70 -5.81
N GLY A 57 -16.92 10.95 -6.40
CA GLY A 57 -16.71 9.55 -6.09
C GLY A 57 -15.93 9.34 -4.78
N TRP A 58 -15.87 8.09 -4.34
CA TRP A 58 -15.18 7.70 -3.13
C TRP A 58 -14.31 6.46 -3.33
N VAL A 59 -13.08 6.52 -2.82
CA VAL A 59 -12.18 5.36 -2.72
C VAL A 59 -11.90 5.14 -1.24
N THR A 60 -12.13 3.94 -0.78
CA THR A 60 -11.86 3.52 0.61
C THR A 60 -11.12 2.20 0.61
N ALA A 61 -10.63 1.78 1.77
CA ALA A 61 -9.95 0.51 1.89
C ALA A 61 -10.29 -0.18 3.20
N GLU A 62 -10.30 -1.51 3.14
CA GLU A 62 -10.26 -2.40 4.28
C GLU A 62 -8.92 -3.15 4.29
N TYR A 63 -8.49 -3.57 5.48
CA TYR A 63 -7.23 -4.28 5.66
C TYR A 63 -7.43 -5.39 6.69
N GLY A 64 -6.86 -6.55 6.41
CA GLY A 64 -6.87 -7.65 7.35
C GLY A 64 -5.67 -8.58 7.15
N MET A 65 -5.41 -9.39 8.17
CA MET A 65 -4.38 -10.43 8.11
C MET A 65 -5.02 -11.79 8.33
N LEU A 66 -4.65 -12.76 7.49
CA LEU A 66 -5.04 -14.15 7.76
C LEU A 66 -4.44 -14.62 9.08
N PRO A 67 -5.13 -15.50 9.83
CA PRO A 67 -4.62 -16.00 11.12
C PRO A 67 -3.23 -16.61 11.08
N ARG A 68 -2.83 -17.17 9.95
CA ARG A 68 -1.50 -17.77 9.74
C ARG A 68 -0.62 -16.95 8.80
N ALA A 69 -0.91 -15.67 8.61
CA ALA A 69 -0.01 -14.76 7.94
C ALA A 69 1.32 -14.55 8.70
N THR A 70 1.34 -14.85 9.99
CA THR A 70 2.52 -14.75 10.87
C THR A 70 2.94 -16.11 11.42
N HIS A 71 4.12 -16.19 12.05
CA HIS A 71 4.69 -17.41 12.65
C HIS A 71 3.75 -18.06 13.67
N THR A 72 3.10 -17.25 14.50
CA THR A 72 2.06 -17.71 15.45
C THR A 72 0.69 -17.40 14.90
N ARG A 73 -0.29 -18.25 15.21
CA ARG A 73 -1.68 -18.02 14.81
C ARG A 73 -2.25 -16.80 15.53
N GLY A 74 -2.62 -15.77 14.75
CA GLY A 74 -3.43 -14.65 15.23
C GLY A 74 -4.93 -15.00 15.26
N ASP A 75 -5.71 -14.26 16.04
CA ASP A 75 -7.17 -14.40 16.04
C ASP A 75 -7.79 -13.66 14.87
N ARG A 76 -8.93 -14.15 14.38
CA ARG A 76 -9.75 -13.40 13.43
C ARG A 76 -10.45 -12.23 14.14
N GLU A 77 -10.25 -11.00 13.67
CA GLU A 77 -10.89 -9.81 14.23
C GLU A 77 -12.42 -9.89 14.17
N ALA A 78 -12.96 -10.47 13.09
CA ALA A 78 -14.40 -10.72 12.96
C ALA A 78 -14.98 -11.58 14.09
N ALA A 79 -14.22 -12.55 14.60
CA ALA A 79 -14.65 -13.38 15.73
C ALA A 79 -14.62 -12.61 17.06
N ARG A 80 -13.81 -11.55 17.16
CA ARG A 80 -13.77 -10.65 18.32
C ARG A 80 -14.85 -9.56 18.30
N GLY A 81 -15.53 -9.39 17.15
CA GLY A 81 -16.54 -8.35 16.96
C GLY A 81 -16.00 -6.93 16.87
N LYS A 82 -14.68 -6.74 16.83
CA LYS A 82 -14.03 -5.43 16.66
C LYS A 82 -12.68 -5.54 15.99
N GLN A 83 -12.34 -4.52 15.20
CA GLN A 83 -11.02 -4.37 14.61
C GLN A 83 -10.03 -3.77 15.61
N SER A 84 -8.75 -4.10 15.46
CA SER A 84 -7.66 -3.47 16.22
C SER A 84 -7.43 -2.02 15.74
N GLY A 85 -6.82 -1.21 16.61
CA GLY A 85 -6.41 0.15 16.23
C GLY A 85 -5.44 0.17 15.05
N ARG A 86 -4.53 -0.81 14.98
CA ARG A 86 -3.60 -1.00 13.85
C ARG A 86 -4.35 -1.25 12.54
N THR A 87 -5.33 -2.14 12.54
CA THR A 87 -6.15 -2.43 11.35
C THR A 87 -6.85 -1.18 10.87
N GLN A 88 -7.51 -0.45 11.75
CA GLN A 88 -8.22 0.79 11.42
C GLN A 88 -7.28 1.89 10.92
N GLU A 89 -6.09 2.02 11.50
CA GLU A 89 -5.07 2.97 11.06
C GLU A 89 -4.62 2.65 9.63
N ILE A 90 -4.28 1.40 9.34
CA ILE A 90 -3.81 0.97 8.01
C ILE A 90 -4.92 1.13 6.96
N GLN A 91 -6.16 0.78 7.24
CA GLN A 91 -7.31 1.04 6.35
C GLN A 91 -7.40 2.51 5.93
N ARG A 92 -7.29 3.41 6.91
CA ARG A 92 -7.34 4.85 6.65
C ARG A 92 -6.16 5.33 5.83
N LEU A 93 -4.97 4.80 6.11
CA LEU A 93 -3.74 5.10 5.38
C LEU A 93 -3.85 4.67 3.91
N VAL A 94 -4.25 3.42 3.63
CA VAL A 94 -4.41 2.92 2.26
C VAL A 94 -5.45 3.75 1.50
N GLY A 95 -6.64 3.95 2.07
CA GLY A 95 -7.69 4.75 1.44
C GLY A 95 -7.25 6.19 1.14
N ARG A 96 -6.53 6.85 2.07
CA ARG A 96 -6.00 8.21 1.88
C ARG A 96 -4.96 8.22 0.76
N SER A 97 -4.07 7.26 0.75
CA SER A 97 -2.99 7.15 -0.24
C SER A 97 -3.54 7.04 -1.66
N LEU A 98 -4.54 6.20 -1.86
CA LEU A 98 -5.18 6.03 -3.16
C LEU A 98 -5.94 7.28 -3.60
N ARG A 99 -6.67 7.94 -2.69
CA ARG A 99 -7.38 9.19 -3.00
C ARG A 99 -6.47 10.33 -3.40
N ALA A 100 -5.21 10.34 -2.97
CA ALA A 100 -4.24 11.37 -3.33
C ALA A 100 -3.87 11.38 -4.83
N VAL A 101 -4.15 10.28 -5.55
CA VAL A 101 -3.84 10.11 -6.97
C VAL A 101 -5.09 9.79 -7.81
N VAL A 102 -6.27 10.26 -7.36
CA VAL A 102 -7.55 10.06 -8.05
C VAL A 102 -8.33 11.37 -8.16
N ASP A 103 -8.75 11.72 -9.36
CA ASP A 103 -9.73 12.77 -9.60
C ASP A 103 -11.14 12.25 -9.26
N ARG A 104 -11.59 12.56 -8.05
CA ARG A 104 -12.87 12.09 -7.53
C ARG A 104 -14.07 12.67 -8.28
N ALA A 105 -13.94 13.83 -8.91
CA ALA A 105 -15.01 14.41 -9.73
C ALA A 105 -15.16 13.62 -11.04
N ALA A 106 -14.05 13.20 -11.64
CA ALA A 106 -14.07 12.35 -12.84
C ALA A 106 -14.63 10.93 -12.59
N MET A 107 -14.68 10.47 -11.33
CA MET A 107 -15.33 9.20 -10.97
C MET A 107 -16.86 9.26 -11.09
N GLY A 108 -17.48 10.43 -10.87
CA GLY A 108 -18.89 10.54 -10.58
C GLY A 108 -19.27 9.91 -9.22
N GLU A 109 -20.56 9.81 -8.93
CA GLU A 109 -21.04 9.26 -7.64
C GLU A 109 -20.98 7.72 -7.59
N CYS A 110 -19.78 7.16 -7.70
CA CYS A 110 -19.52 5.74 -7.45
C CYS A 110 -18.46 5.57 -6.33
N SER A 111 -18.49 4.43 -5.66
CA SER A 111 -17.48 4.06 -4.66
C SER A 111 -16.65 2.89 -5.14
N ILE A 112 -15.39 2.88 -4.77
CA ILE A 112 -14.53 1.71 -4.91
C ILE A 112 -13.95 1.38 -3.53
N THR A 113 -14.21 0.17 -3.07
CA THR A 113 -13.63 -0.38 -1.85
C THR A 113 -12.47 -1.29 -2.23
N LEU A 114 -11.31 -1.02 -1.65
CA LEU A 114 -10.12 -1.87 -1.78
C LEU A 114 -10.03 -2.76 -0.55
N ASP A 115 -10.06 -4.09 -0.75
CA ASP A 115 -9.79 -5.06 0.30
C ASP A 115 -8.35 -5.52 0.20
N CYS A 116 -7.59 -5.38 1.28
CA CYS A 116 -6.17 -5.75 1.36
C CYS A 116 -6.00 -6.88 2.38
N ASP A 117 -5.94 -8.11 1.91
CA ASP A 117 -5.80 -9.29 2.74
C ASP A 117 -4.34 -9.78 2.74
N VAL A 118 -3.69 -9.69 3.90
CA VAL A 118 -2.33 -10.19 4.07
C VAL A 118 -2.35 -11.71 4.21
N LEU A 119 -1.76 -12.39 3.24
CA LEU A 119 -1.64 -13.85 3.20
C LEU A 119 -0.40 -14.33 3.97
N ASN A 120 0.73 -13.64 3.76
CA ASN A 120 1.99 -13.85 4.46
C ASN A 120 2.59 -12.50 4.85
N ALA A 121 3.12 -12.39 6.08
CA ALA A 121 3.71 -11.17 6.60
C ALA A 121 5.19 -11.38 6.96
N ASP A 122 6.05 -10.62 6.28
CA ASP A 122 7.50 -10.56 6.50
C ASP A 122 7.99 -9.10 6.43
N GLY A 123 7.40 -8.23 7.27
CA GLY A 123 7.64 -6.79 7.24
C GLY A 123 6.95 -6.06 6.09
N GLY A 124 6.68 -4.76 6.25
CA GLY A 124 6.18 -3.87 5.20
C GLY A 124 4.78 -4.17 4.67
N THR A 125 3.89 -4.85 5.43
CA THR A 125 2.56 -5.23 4.93
C THR A 125 1.71 -4.04 4.51
N ARG A 126 1.76 -2.90 5.23
CA ARG A 126 1.06 -1.67 4.84
C ARG A 126 1.58 -1.08 3.53
N CYS A 127 2.90 -1.15 3.31
CA CYS A 127 3.53 -0.67 2.08
C CYS A 127 3.13 -1.54 0.88
N ALA A 128 3.15 -2.86 1.05
CA ALA A 128 2.67 -3.80 0.04
C ALA A 128 1.18 -3.57 -0.28
N SER A 129 0.34 -3.37 0.76
CA SER A 129 -1.09 -3.08 0.58
C SER A 129 -1.33 -1.82 -0.26
N ILE A 130 -0.67 -0.70 0.05
CA ILE A 130 -0.81 0.55 -0.73
C ILE A 130 -0.37 0.34 -2.17
N THR A 131 0.80 -0.30 -2.35
CA THR A 131 1.42 -0.47 -3.66
C THR A 131 0.62 -1.43 -4.56
N GLY A 132 0.11 -2.53 -4.00
CA GLY A 132 -0.74 -3.49 -4.72
C GLY A 132 -2.15 -2.98 -4.95
N ALA A 133 -2.73 -2.27 -3.98
CA ALA A 133 -4.07 -1.68 -4.11
C ALA A 133 -4.13 -0.61 -5.21
N TRP A 134 -3.05 0.13 -5.47
CA TRP A 134 -2.99 1.03 -6.62
C TRP A 134 -3.16 0.28 -7.96
N VAL A 135 -2.53 -0.89 -8.11
CA VAL A 135 -2.68 -1.73 -9.30
C VAL A 135 -4.11 -2.26 -9.43
N ALA A 136 -4.69 -2.77 -8.33
CA ALA A 136 -6.07 -3.25 -8.31
C ALA A 136 -7.06 -2.12 -8.66
N LEU A 137 -6.89 -0.93 -8.10
CA LEU A 137 -7.70 0.26 -8.39
C LEU A 137 -7.60 0.67 -9.86
N SER A 138 -6.39 0.67 -10.43
CA SER A 138 -6.16 0.99 -11.85
C SER A 138 -6.88 0.02 -12.78
N LEU A 139 -6.89 -1.28 -12.44
CA LEU A 139 -7.63 -2.30 -13.18
C LEU A 139 -9.14 -2.10 -13.07
N ALA A 140 -9.66 -1.74 -11.89
CA ALA A 140 -11.08 -1.44 -11.71
C ALA A 140 -11.51 -0.23 -12.54
N PHE A 141 -10.71 0.84 -12.61
CA PHE A 141 -11.01 1.97 -13.50
C PHE A 141 -10.96 1.58 -14.97
N ARG A 142 -10.01 0.73 -15.41
CA ARG A 142 -10.02 0.18 -16.78
C ARG A 142 -11.28 -0.64 -17.06
N HIS A 143 -11.78 -1.42 -16.09
CA HIS A 143 -13.03 -2.15 -16.20
C HIS A 143 -14.22 -1.20 -16.39
N LEU A 144 -14.31 -0.12 -15.60
CA LEU A 144 -15.35 0.89 -15.72
C LEU A 144 -15.30 1.63 -17.07
N GLU A 145 -14.12 1.99 -17.55
CA GLU A 145 -13.91 2.65 -18.85
C GLU A 145 -14.32 1.71 -20.01
N LYS A 146 -13.88 0.45 -19.98
CA LYS A 146 -14.25 -0.58 -20.96
C LYS A 146 -15.77 -0.77 -21.05
N ASN A 147 -16.46 -0.74 -19.91
CA ASN A 147 -17.92 -0.86 -19.82
C ASN A 147 -18.66 0.47 -20.02
N ARG A 148 -17.95 1.56 -20.36
CA ARG A 148 -18.50 2.91 -20.61
C ARG A 148 -19.27 3.50 -19.41
N VAL A 149 -18.92 3.09 -18.19
CA VAL A 149 -19.45 3.67 -16.96
C VAL A 149 -18.81 5.02 -16.68
N ILE A 150 -17.52 5.14 -16.99
CA ILE A 150 -16.76 6.39 -16.96
C ILE A 150 -16.18 6.67 -18.36
N ALA A 151 -15.99 7.94 -18.70
CA ALA A 151 -15.47 8.34 -20.01
C ALA A 151 -13.94 8.15 -20.16
N ARG A 152 -13.22 8.25 -19.04
CA ARG A 152 -11.76 8.09 -18.97
C ARG A 152 -11.37 7.69 -17.56
N SER A 153 -10.19 7.10 -17.42
CA SER A 153 -9.63 6.77 -16.10
C SER A 153 -9.46 8.04 -15.25
N PRO A 154 -9.94 8.03 -14.00
CA PRO A 154 -9.76 9.14 -13.05
C PRO A 154 -8.38 9.16 -12.39
N MET A 155 -7.48 8.21 -12.69
CA MET A 155 -6.14 8.20 -12.10
C MET A 155 -5.34 9.43 -12.54
N THR A 156 -4.79 10.16 -11.58
CA THR A 156 -3.97 11.37 -11.82
C THR A 156 -2.47 11.11 -11.66
N GLY A 157 -2.08 9.94 -11.17
CA GLY A 157 -0.69 9.55 -10.97
C GLY A 157 -0.57 8.19 -10.30
N GLN A 158 0.65 7.85 -9.89
CA GLN A 158 0.95 6.65 -9.13
C GLN A 158 1.21 6.97 -7.66
N VAL A 159 0.90 6.03 -6.79
CA VAL A 159 1.31 6.02 -5.39
C VAL A 159 1.93 4.68 -5.06
N ALA A 160 3.04 4.71 -4.35
CA ALA A 160 3.68 3.53 -3.80
C ALA A 160 4.21 3.84 -2.39
N ALA A 161 4.46 2.79 -1.63
CA ALA A 161 4.99 2.91 -0.29
C ALA A 161 6.14 1.93 -0.06
N VAL A 162 7.10 2.37 0.74
CA VAL A 162 8.22 1.55 1.21
C VAL A 162 8.47 1.79 2.69
N SER A 163 8.95 0.77 3.40
CA SER A 163 9.57 0.94 4.71
C SER A 163 11.05 1.26 4.54
N CYS A 164 11.57 2.11 5.41
CA CYS A 164 13.01 2.34 5.58
C CYS A 164 13.31 2.36 7.08
N GLY A 165 14.53 2.05 7.46
CA GLY A 165 14.90 2.11 8.87
C GLY A 165 16.38 2.30 9.08
N LEU A 166 16.74 2.53 10.34
CA LEU A 166 18.11 2.53 10.82
C LEU A 166 18.39 1.17 11.44
N VAL A 167 19.34 0.45 10.88
CA VAL A 167 19.79 -0.87 11.37
C VAL A 167 21.29 -0.79 11.60
N ASP A 168 21.72 -0.99 12.85
CA ASP A 168 23.13 -0.81 13.25
C ASP A 168 23.68 0.56 12.81
N GLY A 169 22.88 1.61 12.92
CA GLY A 169 23.24 2.99 12.55
C GLY A 169 23.25 3.28 11.05
N ALA A 170 22.99 2.32 10.18
CA ALA A 170 22.91 2.52 8.73
C ALA A 170 21.46 2.65 8.26
N ALA A 171 21.20 3.61 7.36
CA ALA A 171 19.92 3.73 6.69
C ALA A 171 19.74 2.59 5.67
N VAL A 172 18.62 1.87 5.74
CA VAL A 172 18.31 0.73 4.85
C VAL A 172 16.89 0.84 4.28
N LEU A 173 16.75 0.39 3.05
CA LEU A 173 15.49 0.37 2.30
C LEU A 173 14.79 -0.99 2.46
N ASP A 174 13.45 -0.96 2.54
CA ASP A 174 12.57 -2.13 2.49
C ASP A 174 12.93 -3.19 3.53
N LEU A 175 12.60 -2.87 4.79
CA LEU A 175 12.84 -3.74 5.93
C LEU A 175 12.03 -5.05 5.81
N ASP A 176 12.69 -6.20 5.98
CA ASP A 176 12.03 -7.45 6.30
C ASP A 176 11.72 -7.53 7.80
N TYR A 177 11.03 -8.58 8.24
CA TYR A 177 10.63 -8.71 9.65
C TYR A 177 11.81 -8.79 10.60
N ALA A 178 12.90 -9.45 10.20
CA ALA A 178 14.09 -9.58 11.05
C ALA A 178 14.81 -8.23 11.25
N GLU A 179 14.79 -7.38 10.23
CA GLU A 179 15.34 -6.02 10.31
C GLU A 179 14.40 -5.09 11.08
N ASP A 180 13.11 -5.08 10.75
CA ASP A 180 12.07 -4.24 11.35
C ASP A 180 12.01 -4.43 12.88
N SER A 181 12.02 -5.70 13.34
CA SER A 181 11.94 -6.03 14.76
C SER A 181 13.18 -5.65 15.57
N ASN A 182 14.31 -5.35 14.94
CA ASN A 182 15.58 -4.99 15.58
C ASN A 182 16.06 -3.58 15.21
N ALA A 183 15.34 -2.86 14.36
CA ALA A 183 15.71 -1.52 13.93
C ALA A 183 15.87 -0.54 15.10
N ASP A 184 16.77 0.43 14.95
CA ASP A 184 16.91 1.54 15.90
C ASP A 184 15.81 2.57 15.68
N ALA A 185 15.36 2.71 14.43
CA ALA A 185 14.20 3.48 14.01
C ALA A 185 13.63 2.86 12.74
N ASP A 186 12.30 2.87 12.60
CA ASP A 186 11.58 2.50 11.39
C ASP A 186 10.72 3.64 10.88
N ALA A 187 10.53 3.72 9.59
CA ALA A 187 9.68 4.69 8.94
C ALA A 187 9.02 4.11 7.68
N ASN A 188 7.76 4.48 7.47
CA ASN A 188 7.00 4.16 6.28
C ASN A 188 6.77 5.44 5.48
N PHE A 189 7.13 5.41 4.22
CA PHE A 189 7.02 6.54 3.29
C PHE A 189 5.99 6.21 2.21
N VAL A 190 4.99 7.06 2.06
CA VAL A 190 4.00 6.99 0.99
C VAL A 190 4.20 8.18 0.07
N LEU A 191 4.65 7.90 -1.16
CA LEU A 191 5.06 8.92 -2.11
C LEU A 191 4.28 8.77 -3.43
N THR A 192 4.17 9.88 -4.18
CA THR A 192 3.62 9.88 -5.54
C THR A 192 4.72 10.01 -6.59
N ASP A 193 4.45 9.54 -7.81
CA ASP A 193 5.36 9.64 -8.95
C ASP A 193 5.66 11.08 -9.37
N GLY A 194 4.77 12.02 -9.03
CA GLY A 194 5.00 13.46 -9.16
C GLY A 194 5.91 14.07 -8.07
N GLY A 195 6.51 13.24 -7.20
CA GLY A 195 7.42 13.68 -6.12
C GLY A 195 6.71 14.15 -4.85
N GLY A 196 5.39 14.09 -4.79
CA GLY A 196 4.59 14.46 -3.62
C GLY A 196 4.74 13.47 -2.47
N ILE A 197 4.57 13.96 -1.26
CA ILE A 197 4.53 13.17 -0.02
C ILE A 197 3.08 13.05 0.39
N VAL A 198 2.56 11.83 0.49
CA VAL A 198 1.20 11.59 1.00
C VAL A 198 1.20 11.43 2.50
N GLU A 199 2.12 10.62 2.99
CA GLU A 199 2.28 10.38 4.44
C GLU A 199 3.68 9.87 4.75
N ILE A 200 4.18 10.23 5.92
CA ILE A 200 5.38 9.67 6.52
C ILE A 200 5.03 9.29 7.96
N GLN A 201 5.29 8.05 8.32
CA GLN A 201 5.18 7.55 9.69
C GLN A 201 6.56 7.09 10.10
N GLY A 202 7.09 7.60 11.20
CA GLY A 202 8.42 7.22 11.68
C GLY A 202 8.44 7.14 13.19
N THR A 203 9.12 6.14 13.71
CA THR A 203 9.27 5.86 15.14
C THR A 203 10.75 5.60 15.43
N ALA A 204 11.24 6.21 16.50
CA ALA A 204 12.52 5.86 17.07
C ALA A 204 12.29 4.83 18.19
N GLU A 205 12.81 3.61 18.00
CA GLU A 205 12.61 2.51 18.96
C GLU A 205 13.62 2.54 20.12
N LYS A 206 14.81 3.06 19.89
CA LYS A 206 15.89 3.11 20.90
C LYS A 206 16.26 4.53 21.28
N ALA A 207 16.76 5.32 20.35
CA ALA A 207 17.19 6.70 20.55
C ALA A 207 16.69 7.59 19.41
N PRO A 208 16.42 8.87 19.66
CA PRO A 208 16.01 9.80 18.61
C PRO A 208 17.02 9.80 17.47
N PHE A 209 16.54 9.76 16.25
CA PHE A 209 17.37 9.89 15.04
C PHE A 209 17.44 11.36 14.59
N SER A 210 18.53 11.69 13.92
CA SER A 210 18.80 13.06 13.47
C SER A 210 18.04 13.40 12.16
N GLU A 211 17.94 14.69 11.86
CA GLU A 211 17.44 15.18 10.58
C GLU A 211 18.27 14.63 9.39
N GLY A 212 19.59 14.53 9.53
CA GLY A 212 20.47 13.93 8.51
C GLY A 212 20.07 12.49 8.19
N GLN A 213 19.87 11.66 9.23
CA GLN A 213 19.41 10.28 9.07
C GLN A 213 18.00 10.21 8.44
N PHE A 214 17.10 11.12 8.82
CA PHE A 214 15.79 11.21 8.17
C PHE A 214 15.91 11.51 6.66
N MET A 215 16.81 12.40 6.27
CA MET A 215 17.05 12.73 4.86
C MET A 215 17.66 11.55 4.08
N GLU A 216 18.51 10.74 4.72
CA GLU A 216 19.01 9.49 4.13
C GLU A 216 17.87 8.48 3.89
N LEU A 217 16.99 8.27 4.90
CA LEU A 217 15.80 7.42 4.75
C LEU A 217 14.89 7.92 3.63
N MET A 218 14.65 9.23 3.53
CA MET A 218 13.84 9.84 2.48
C MET A 218 14.46 9.61 1.09
N ALA A 219 15.78 9.74 0.95
CA ALA A 219 16.48 9.49 -0.31
C ALA A 219 16.30 8.02 -0.77
N LEU A 220 16.47 7.07 0.16
CA LEU A 220 16.22 5.66 -0.10
C LEU A 220 14.75 5.39 -0.47
N ALA A 221 13.82 6.01 0.25
CA ALA A 221 12.39 5.87 -0.04
C ALA A 221 12.02 6.36 -1.45
N ARG A 222 12.58 7.51 -1.89
CA ARG A 222 12.38 8.01 -3.26
C ARG A 222 12.94 7.05 -4.31
N ALA A 223 14.14 6.51 -4.09
CA ALA A 223 14.74 5.54 -5.00
C ALA A 223 13.92 4.24 -5.05
N GLY A 224 13.44 3.75 -3.90
CA GLY A 224 12.63 2.54 -3.78
C GLY A 224 11.26 2.69 -4.45
N THR A 225 10.54 3.78 -4.16
CA THR A 225 9.22 4.03 -4.79
C THR A 225 9.34 4.27 -6.29
N GLY A 226 10.41 4.90 -6.77
CA GLY A 226 10.69 5.05 -8.20
C GLY A 226 10.71 3.71 -8.93
N ARG A 227 11.39 2.71 -8.38
CA ARG A 227 11.40 1.34 -8.93
C ARG A 227 10.02 0.69 -8.86
N LEU A 228 9.27 0.89 -7.77
CA LEU A 228 7.91 0.35 -7.64
C LEU A 228 6.96 0.94 -8.68
N TYR A 229 7.06 2.22 -9.03
CA TYR A 229 6.25 2.82 -10.11
C TYR A 229 6.52 2.16 -11.47
N GLU A 230 7.77 1.83 -11.78
CA GLU A 230 8.10 1.11 -13.03
C GLU A 230 7.46 -0.28 -13.04
N MET A 231 7.56 -1.02 -11.92
CA MET A 231 6.97 -2.35 -11.79
C MET A 231 5.44 -2.32 -11.83
N GLN A 232 4.79 -1.32 -11.21
CA GLN A 232 3.34 -1.11 -11.30
C GLN A 232 2.89 -0.87 -12.74
N ARG A 233 3.63 -0.04 -13.50
CA ARG A 233 3.34 0.19 -14.93
C ARG A 233 3.47 -1.08 -15.74
N ALA A 234 4.55 -1.84 -15.52
CA ALA A 234 4.78 -3.12 -16.21
C ALA A 234 3.67 -4.14 -15.92
N ALA A 235 3.15 -4.17 -14.69
CA ALA A 235 2.06 -5.08 -14.31
C ALA A 235 0.71 -4.75 -14.98
N LEU A 236 0.57 -3.55 -15.52
CA LEU A 236 -0.65 -3.08 -16.20
C LEU A 236 -0.59 -3.23 -17.74
N LEU A 237 0.52 -3.66 -18.32
CA LEU A 237 0.67 -3.93 -19.74
C LEU A 237 0.07 -5.27 -20.12
#